data_90b78fc7c25887c3f4a0eb7346d4dd45
#
_entry.id   90b78fc7c25887c3f4a0eb7346d4dd45
#
_cell.length_a   1.000
_cell.length_b   1.000
_cell.length_c   1.000
_cell.angle_alpha   90.00
_cell.angle_beta   90.00
_cell.angle_gamma   90.00
#
_symmetry.space_group_name_H-M   'P 1'
#
loop_
_entity.id
_entity.type
_entity.pdbx_description
1 polymer ?
#
loop_
_entity_poly.entity_id
_entity_poly.type
_entity_poly.pdbx_seq_one_letter_code
_entity_poly.pdbx_strand_id
1 'polypeptide(L)'
;MRKLKTLSIMLITLSMLLLSACGGAGGTTEGAKQPEKQEAQSQGNEEKKELPAFDMGGDPVKFMAWGGLPKEGESNAGDDRLRRMKEIEQKYNTKIEWIVVPWGEGQSKIAAGALSGEAPADFVLMNMYLAFPSLAEKGYLRTVDDVFNFDDPKWPSSLRSSGAYKDKVYGVVENIDSGAGMYYNRTMLKKLGLTDPHELVKKDEWNWDHFKEMAKKATQDLNGDGKIDQWGIVSYAPIFARQAIYSNNGSIVETKDDKLTFTMGEPNAMEALRFVYDLFATDKVIMPNKNGSMADYEDTQAMFNTGRALFVTGEIWEAWGRKEMADEFGYVYFPKGPKGTDYTSPNPGMAMWFMPANVKKAKEKAQIYEDWILWDKLKDNQRESNESVFQTPEDVDVAMDIPTKNITLYHDGIGDVGKMYNEAIVSFTKGKDTPESAVEKMKKPAQNIIDSVVNTK
;
A
#
# COMPACT_ATOMS: atom_id res chain seq x y z
N MET A 1 45.26 -11.59 -27.16
CA MET A 1 45.39 -12.26 -28.50
C MET A 1 43.99 -12.43 -29.04
N ARG A 2 43.61 -11.55 -29.99
CA ARG A 2 43.20 -11.87 -31.39
C ARG A 2 42.02 -12.85 -31.43
N LYS A 3 40.83 -12.63 -32.04
CA LYS A 3 40.54 -11.95 -33.31
C LYS A 3 39.08 -11.53 -33.42
N LEU A 4 38.85 -10.35 -33.96
CA LEU A 4 37.72 -9.88 -34.78
C LEU A 4 37.30 -10.83 -35.89
N LYS A 5 36.02 -10.78 -36.31
CA LYS A 5 35.55 -10.77 -37.71
C LYS A 5 34.05 -10.50 -37.71
N THR A 6 33.61 -9.31 -38.14
CA THR A 6 33.20 -8.78 -39.45
C THR A 6 31.86 -9.35 -39.96
N LEU A 7 30.82 -8.52 -39.93
CA LEU A 7 30.19 -7.73 -41.01
C LEU A 7 29.56 -8.55 -42.18
N SER A 8 28.26 -8.43 -42.39
CA SER A 8 27.67 -8.35 -43.72
C SER A 8 26.33 -7.63 -43.70
N ILE A 9 26.34 -6.49 -44.37
CA ILE A 9 25.24 -5.68 -44.82
C ILE A 9 24.62 -6.34 -46.06
N MET A 10 23.29 -6.37 -46.20
CA MET A 10 22.66 -6.49 -47.51
C MET A 10 21.42 -5.63 -47.58
N LEU A 11 21.58 -4.57 -48.34
CA LEU A 11 20.59 -3.63 -48.87
C LEU A 11 19.98 -4.24 -50.14
N ILE A 12 18.68 -4.27 -50.33
CA ILE A 12 18.07 -4.35 -51.65
C ILE A 12 16.86 -3.41 -51.72
N THR A 13 16.93 -2.58 -52.69
CA THR A 13 16.09 -1.47 -53.12
C THR A 13 14.90 -1.90 -53.96
N LEU A 14 13.79 -1.11 -53.83
CA LEU A 14 12.99 -0.47 -54.89
C LEU A 14 12.34 -1.32 -56.02
N SER A 15 11.04 -1.22 -56.18
CA SER A 15 10.43 -0.88 -57.47
C SER A 15 8.93 -0.55 -57.36
N MET A 16 8.59 0.65 -57.76
CA MET A 16 7.25 1.09 -58.22
C MET A 16 6.88 0.37 -59.52
N LEU A 17 5.56 0.21 -59.77
CA LEU A 17 4.96 0.48 -61.08
C LEU A 17 3.43 0.57 -60.99
N LEU A 18 2.95 1.67 -61.56
CA LEU A 18 1.58 2.02 -61.90
C LEU A 18 1.08 1.24 -63.14
N LEU A 19 -0.23 1.18 -63.31
CA LEU A 19 -1.02 1.31 -64.57
C LEU A 19 -2.43 0.77 -64.34
N SER A 20 -3.48 1.56 -64.30
CA SER A 20 -4.31 2.18 -65.39
C SER A 20 -5.14 1.23 -66.24
N ALA A 21 -6.39 1.57 -66.26
CA ALA A 21 -7.32 1.68 -67.41
C ALA A 21 -8.50 0.71 -67.42
N CYS A 22 -9.69 1.25 -67.35
CA CYS A 22 -10.64 1.68 -68.34
C CYS A 22 -11.69 0.67 -68.78
N GLY A 23 -12.91 1.16 -68.79
CA GLY A 23 -14.02 0.87 -69.73
C GLY A 23 -15.25 0.26 -69.06
N GLY A 24 -16.49 0.71 -69.20
CA GLY A 24 -17.07 1.77 -69.94
C GLY A 24 -18.59 1.60 -69.95
N ALA A 25 -19.26 2.73 -70.13
CA ALA A 25 -20.58 2.96 -70.78
C ALA A 25 -21.88 2.57 -70.02
N GLY A 26 -22.72 3.52 -69.74
CA GLY A 26 -23.74 4.14 -70.52
C GLY A 26 -24.93 4.59 -69.68
N GLY A 27 -25.42 5.83 -69.93
CA GLY A 27 -26.82 6.19 -69.88
C GLY A 27 -27.25 7.37 -69.02
N THR A 28 -27.19 8.60 -69.54
CA THR A 28 -28.20 9.72 -69.57
C THR A 28 -29.09 9.89 -68.30
N THR A 29 -29.31 11.04 -67.70
CA THR A 29 -29.54 12.45 -68.11
C THR A 29 -29.87 13.30 -66.89
N GLU A 30 -29.56 14.60 -67.01
CA GLU A 30 -30.16 15.76 -66.37
C GLU A 30 -29.88 16.15 -64.93
N GLY A 31 -29.12 17.22 -64.76
CA GLY A 31 -29.64 18.46 -64.21
C GLY A 31 -29.34 18.71 -62.73
N ALA A 32 -28.40 19.55 -62.50
CA ALA A 32 -28.48 20.72 -61.61
C ALA A 32 -27.22 20.96 -60.66
N LYS A 33 -26.66 22.13 -60.94
CA LYS A 33 -25.99 23.04 -60.00
C LYS A 33 -24.89 22.50 -59.09
N GLN A 34 -23.67 22.93 -59.37
CA GLN A 34 -22.55 23.04 -58.47
C GLN A 34 -22.90 23.84 -57.18
N PRO A 35 -22.46 23.42 -56.01
CA PRO A 35 -22.12 24.34 -54.95
C PRO A 35 -20.59 24.49 -54.85
N GLU A 36 -20.23 25.70 -54.60
CA GLU A 36 -18.89 26.22 -54.38
C GLU A 36 -18.06 25.42 -53.38
N LYS A 37 -16.79 25.28 -53.67
CA LYS A 37 -15.77 24.86 -52.72
C LYS A 37 -15.71 25.88 -51.58
N GLN A 38 -16.23 25.52 -50.41
CA GLN A 38 -15.81 26.12 -49.15
C GLN A 38 -14.50 25.42 -48.71
N GLU A 39 -13.45 26.18 -48.70
CA GLU A 39 -12.23 25.85 -47.99
C GLU A 39 -12.57 25.68 -46.50
N ALA A 40 -12.45 24.45 -46.00
CA ALA A 40 -12.50 24.18 -44.58
C ALA A 40 -11.24 24.79 -43.95
N GLN A 41 -11.39 25.98 -43.38
CA GLN A 41 -10.46 26.48 -42.37
C GLN A 41 -10.48 25.51 -41.20
N SER A 42 -9.39 24.78 -41.02
CA SER A 42 -9.11 24.07 -39.79
C SER A 42 -8.94 25.12 -38.66
N GLN A 43 -10.05 25.44 -38.01
CA GLN A 43 -9.95 26.09 -36.70
C GLN A 43 -9.30 25.08 -35.75
N GLY A 44 -8.02 25.29 -35.48
CA GLY A 44 -7.37 24.69 -34.35
C GLY A 44 -8.18 25.07 -33.11
N ASN A 45 -8.74 24.07 -32.46
CA ASN A 45 -9.26 24.20 -31.11
C ASN A 45 -8.05 24.52 -30.24
N GLU A 46 -7.70 25.78 -30.07
CA GLU A 46 -6.94 26.22 -28.92
C GLU A 46 -7.83 25.92 -27.70
N GLU A 47 -7.53 24.83 -27.00
CA GLU A 47 -8.03 24.66 -25.65
C GLU A 47 -7.75 25.95 -24.88
N LYS A 48 -8.82 26.68 -24.58
CA LYS A 48 -8.72 27.81 -23.64
C LYS A 48 -8.13 27.27 -22.35
N LYS A 49 -6.83 27.48 -22.15
CA LYS A 49 -6.19 27.26 -20.86
C LYS A 49 -6.97 28.13 -19.86
N GLU A 50 -7.81 27.48 -19.04
CA GLU A 50 -8.44 28.17 -17.91
C GLU A 50 -7.34 28.72 -17.04
N LEU A 51 -7.31 30.03 -16.90
CA LEU A 51 -6.38 30.69 -15.99
C LEU A 51 -6.68 30.23 -14.57
N PRO A 52 -5.66 29.93 -13.75
CA PRO A 52 -5.86 29.55 -12.37
C PRO A 52 -6.61 30.66 -11.62
N ALA A 53 -7.43 30.29 -10.64
CA ALA A 53 -8.16 31.24 -9.81
C ALA A 53 -7.22 32.12 -8.95
N PHE A 54 -5.92 31.79 -8.87
CA PHE A 54 -4.91 32.50 -8.09
C PHE A 54 -3.48 32.31 -8.68
N ASP A 55 -2.59 33.20 -8.27
CA ASP A 55 -1.14 33.16 -8.55
C ASP A 55 -0.37 33.08 -7.24
N MET A 56 0.54 32.13 -7.10
CA MET A 56 1.34 31.95 -5.89
C MET A 56 2.43 33.02 -5.73
N GLY A 57 2.77 33.76 -6.82
CA GLY A 57 3.77 34.80 -6.79
C GLY A 57 5.20 34.27 -6.59
N GLY A 58 5.47 33.03 -6.97
CA GLY A 58 6.74 32.34 -6.76
C GLY A 58 6.88 31.64 -5.40
N ASP A 59 5.88 31.74 -4.50
CA ASP A 59 5.91 31.00 -3.23
C ASP A 59 5.89 29.48 -3.49
N PRO A 60 6.80 28.69 -2.90
CA PRO A 60 6.85 27.27 -3.15
C PRO A 60 5.74 26.50 -2.43
N VAL A 61 5.43 25.30 -2.96
CA VAL A 61 4.68 24.26 -2.25
C VAL A 61 5.65 23.15 -1.86
N LYS A 62 5.77 22.90 -0.56
CA LYS A 62 6.77 22.00 0.02
C LYS A 62 6.16 20.66 0.42
N PHE A 63 6.73 19.60 -0.11
CA PHE A 63 6.40 18.22 0.24
C PHE A 63 7.55 17.57 0.98
N MET A 64 7.30 16.97 2.12
CA MET A 64 8.29 16.23 2.91
C MET A 64 7.91 14.75 2.97
N ALA A 65 8.81 13.88 2.50
CA ALA A 65 8.58 12.43 2.44
C ALA A 65 9.88 11.64 2.70
N TRP A 66 9.75 10.35 2.96
CA TRP A 66 10.91 9.43 3.07
C TRP A 66 11.39 8.89 1.71
N GLY A 67 10.62 9.07 0.64
CA GLY A 67 10.99 8.73 -0.73
C GLY A 67 11.23 9.96 -1.58
N GLY A 68 12.05 9.82 -2.61
CA GLY A 68 12.30 10.86 -3.60
C GLY A 68 11.21 10.91 -4.68
N LEU A 69 11.28 11.94 -5.52
CA LEU A 69 10.56 11.97 -6.79
C LEU A 69 11.09 10.88 -7.73
N PRO A 70 10.27 10.35 -8.65
CA PRO A 70 10.75 9.44 -9.68
C PRO A 70 11.81 10.10 -10.53
N LYS A 71 12.68 9.29 -11.16
CA LYS A 71 13.66 9.80 -12.13
C LYS A 71 13.09 9.74 -13.54
N GLU A 72 13.47 10.67 -14.35
CA GLU A 72 13.06 10.71 -15.77
C GLU A 72 13.50 9.41 -16.48
N GLY A 73 12.58 8.77 -17.21
CA GLY A 73 12.78 7.49 -17.91
C GLY A 73 12.72 6.25 -17.01
N GLU A 74 12.40 6.37 -15.72
CA GLU A 74 12.31 5.23 -14.80
C GLU A 74 11.00 4.43 -15.00
N SER A 75 9.90 5.15 -15.26
CA SER A 75 8.60 4.57 -15.59
C SER A 75 7.70 5.59 -16.28
N ASN A 76 6.72 5.12 -17.06
CA ASN A 76 5.72 6.00 -17.70
C ASN A 76 4.95 6.83 -16.66
N ALA A 77 4.53 6.19 -15.57
CA ALA A 77 3.83 6.87 -14.48
C ALA A 77 4.69 7.95 -13.81
N GLY A 78 5.99 7.67 -13.63
CA GLY A 78 6.95 8.63 -13.12
C GLY A 78 7.14 9.83 -14.02
N ASP A 79 7.30 9.60 -15.32
CA ASP A 79 7.47 10.66 -16.32
C ASP A 79 6.20 11.52 -16.46
N ASP A 80 5.02 10.91 -16.41
CA ASP A 80 3.73 11.64 -16.39
C ASP A 80 3.63 12.53 -15.14
N ARG A 81 4.03 12.03 -13.98
CA ARG A 81 4.05 12.80 -12.72
C ARG A 81 5.01 13.99 -12.79
N LEU A 82 6.21 13.78 -13.32
CA LEU A 82 7.21 14.87 -13.49
C LEU A 82 6.74 15.92 -14.50
N ARG A 83 6.11 15.49 -15.62
CA ARG A 83 5.52 16.39 -16.58
C ARG A 83 4.41 17.23 -15.95
N ARG A 84 3.47 16.58 -15.24
CA ARG A 84 2.37 17.26 -14.55
C ARG A 84 2.88 18.26 -13.51
N MET A 85 3.93 17.92 -12.79
CA MET A 85 4.60 18.84 -11.85
C MET A 85 5.03 20.13 -12.54
N LYS A 86 5.71 20.05 -13.69
CA LYS A 86 6.15 21.21 -14.47
C LYS A 86 4.97 22.07 -14.96
N GLU A 87 3.87 21.42 -15.40
CA GLU A 87 2.63 22.09 -15.80
C GLU A 87 2.01 22.88 -14.64
N ILE A 88 1.94 22.29 -13.46
CA ILE A 88 1.41 22.91 -12.25
C ILE A 88 2.29 24.08 -11.77
N GLU A 89 3.60 23.93 -11.80
CA GLU A 89 4.53 25.02 -11.48
C GLU A 89 4.32 26.24 -12.38
N GLN A 90 4.10 26.01 -13.69
CA GLN A 90 3.82 27.07 -14.65
C GLN A 90 2.42 27.66 -14.44
N LYS A 91 1.40 26.80 -14.23
CA LYS A 91 0.01 27.20 -14.06
C LYS A 91 -0.18 28.15 -12.89
N TYR A 92 0.44 27.86 -11.76
CA TYR A 92 0.24 28.57 -10.49
C TYR A 92 1.37 29.54 -10.14
N ASN A 93 2.38 29.72 -11.01
CA ASN A 93 3.58 30.53 -10.73
C ASN A 93 4.18 30.15 -9.38
N THR A 94 4.53 28.85 -9.22
CA THR A 94 5.07 28.26 -7.99
C THR A 94 6.24 27.34 -8.30
N LYS A 95 6.86 26.79 -7.25
CA LYS A 95 7.78 25.67 -7.31
C LYS A 95 7.33 24.56 -6.39
N ILE A 96 7.46 23.31 -6.83
CA ILE A 96 7.26 22.15 -5.97
C ILE A 96 8.62 21.76 -5.40
N GLU A 97 8.79 22.00 -4.09
CA GLU A 97 9.99 21.63 -3.36
C GLU A 97 9.78 20.26 -2.68
N TRP A 98 10.63 19.28 -3.00
CA TRP A 98 10.58 17.95 -2.44
C TRP A 98 11.69 17.74 -1.42
N ILE A 99 11.33 17.50 -0.16
CA ILE A 99 12.25 17.38 0.98
C ILE A 99 12.26 15.91 1.41
N VAL A 100 13.42 15.25 1.21
CA VAL A 100 13.59 13.85 1.62
C VAL A 100 14.11 13.80 3.05
N VAL A 101 13.42 13.02 3.91
CA VAL A 101 13.82 12.78 5.29
C VAL A 101 13.78 11.27 5.58
N PRO A 102 14.54 10.76 6.55
CA PRO A 102 14.40 9.37 7.00
C PRO A 102 12.97 9.04 7.43
N TRP A 103 12.56 7.80 7.21
CA TRP A 103 11.25 7.33 7.65
C TRP A 103 11.04 7.58 9.16
N GLY A 104 9.84 8.05 9.52
CA GLY A 104 9.48 8.36 10.90
C GLY A 104 9.85 9.77 11.39
N GLU A 105 10.77 10.49 10.71
CA GLU A 105 11.17 11.84 11.13
C GLU A 105 10.07 12.90 10.96
N GLY A 106 9.11 12.69 10.07
CA GLY A 106 8.02 13.65 9.82
C GLY A 106 7.29 14.06 11.10
N GLN A 107 7.03 13.10 12.01
CA GLN A 107 6.36 13.34 13.28
C GLN A 107 7.13 14.36 14.16
N SER A 108 8.42 14.17 14.34
CA SER A 108 9.26 15.05 15.16
C SER A 108 9.42 16.44 14.54
N LYS A 109 9.49 16.51 13.21
CA LYS A 109 9.60 17.78 12.48
C LYS A 109 8.32 18.60 12.56
N ILE A 110 7.14 17.97 12.45
CA ILE A 110 5.85 18.66 12.69
C ILE A 110 5.79 19.18 14.13
N ALA A 111 6.15 18.36 15.12
CA ALA A 111 6.14 18.79 16.52
C ALA A 111 7.08 19.99 16.76
N ALA A 112 8.29 19.95 16.20
CA ALA A 112 9.23 21.07 16.28
C ALA A 112 8.70 22.33 15.56
N GLY A 113 8.10 22.18 14.39
CA GLY A 113 7.49 23.26 13.63
C GLY A 113 6.31 23.91 14.35
N ALA A 114 5.48 23.12 15.03
CA ALA A 114 4.40 23.64 15.85
C ALA A 114 4.89 24.51 17.02
N LEU A 115 6.03 24.13 17.63
CA LEU A 115 6.64 24.89 18.73
C LEU A 115 7.37 26.16 18.25
N SER A 116 7.98 26.12 17.07
CA SER A 116 8.68 27.30 16.49
C SER A 116 7.74 28.27 15.77
N GLY A 117 6.51 27.88 15.48
CA GLY A 117 5.56 28.65 14.68
C GLY A 117 5.75 28.56 13.17
N GLU A 118 6.69 27.71 12.68
CA GLU A 118 6.99 27.52 11.26
C GLU A 118 6.74 26.09 10.83
N ALA A 119 5.91 25.88 9.78
CA ALA A 119 5.67 24.56 9.22
C ALA A 119 6.95 24.02 8.56
N PRO A 120 7.35 22.75 8.82
CA PRO A 120 8.54 22.16 8.21
C PRO A 120 8.37 21.93 6.70
N ALA A 121 7.15 21.72 6.26
CA ALA A 121 6.67 21.61 4.89
C ALA A 121 5.15 21.88 4.86
N ASP A 122 4.55 21.97 3.69
CA ASP A 122 3.11 22.16 3.55
C ASP A 122 2.36 20.84 3.65
N PHE A 123 2.96 19.79 3.11
CA PHE A 123 2.49 18.43 3.19
C PHE A 123 3.61 17.52 3.71
N VAL A 124 3.31 16.71 4.71
CA VAL A 124 4.26 15.75 5.31
C VAL A 124 3.67 14.34 5.20
N LEU A 125 4.37 13.47 4.48
CA LEU A 125 4.00 12.06 4.34
C LEU A 125 4.35 11.32 5.62
N MET A 126 3.36 10.68 6.23
CA MET A 126 3.55 9.86 7.44
C MET A 126 2.57 8.70 7.45
N ASN A 127 2.97 7.61 8.12
CA ASN A 127 2.01 6.58 8.47
C ASN A 127 0.99 7.12 9.48
N MET A 128 -0.26 6.70 9.37
CA MET A 128 -1.37 7.18 10.19
C MET A 128 -1.09 7.10 11.69
N TYR A 129 -0.49 6.00 12.18
CA TYR A 129 -0.21 5.83 13.60
C TYR A 129 0.84 6.82 14.16
N LEU A 130 1.64 7.45 13.30
CA LEU A 130 2.54 8.54 13.70
C LEU A 130 1.80 9.88 13.86
N ALA A 131 0.67 10.03 13.16
CA ALA A 131 -0.17 11.22 13.21
C ALA A 131 -1.23 11.12 14.31
N PHE A 132 -1.90 9.97 14.41
CA PHE A 132 -3.04 9.74 15.29
C PHE A 132 -2.71 8.83 16.48
N PRO A 133 -3.24 9.12 17.66
CA PRO A 133 -3.98 10.35 18.03
C PRO A 133 -3.09 11.55 18.34
N SER A 134 -1.79 11.32 18.55
CA SER A 134 -0.87 12.24 19.25
C SER A 134 -0.76 13.65 18.64
N LEU A 135 -0.50 13.75 17.31
CA LEU A 135 -0.34 15.07 16.68
C LEU A 135 -1.68 15.79 16.51
N ALA A 136 -2.76 15.04 16.23
CA ALA A 136 -4.10 15.60 16.10
C ALA A 136 -4.60 16.16 17.45
N GLU A 137 -4.46 15.43 18.55
CA GLU A 137 -4.86 15.87 19.90
C GLU A 137 -4.10 17.10 20.36
N LYS A 138 -2.81 17.20 20.01
CA LYS A 138 -2.00 18.39 20.34
C LYS A 138 -2.28 19.60 19.46
N GLY A 139 -3.14 19.46 18.44
CA GLY A 139 -3.42 20.52 17.49
C GLY A 139 -2.23 20.86 16.59
N TYR A 140 -1.32 19.94 16.34
CA TYR A 140 -0.15 20.12 15.47
C TYR A 140 -0.45 19.89 14.00
N LEU A 141 -1.59 19.22 13.72
CA LEU A 141 -2.13 19.04 12.38
C LEU A 141 -3.38 19.88 12.21
N ARG A 142 -3.59 20.43 11.01
CA ARG A 142 -4.87 21.02 10.68
C ARG A 142 -5.83 19.95 10.14
N THR A 143 -7.13 20.18 10.30
CA THR A 143 -8.15 19.46 9.54
C THR A 143 -8.14 19.93 8.09
N VAL A 144 -8.49 19.04 7.17
CA VAL A 144 -8.48 19.32 5.73
C VAL A 144 -9.87 19.29 5.10
N ASP A 145 -10.94 19.17 5.91
CA ASP A 145 -12.34 19.19 5.46
C ASP A 145 -12.77 20.51 4.81
N ASP A 146 -12.12 21.61 5.18
CA ASP A 146 -12.41 22.94 4.66
C ASP A 146 -11.60 23.32 3.40
N VAL A 147 -10.67 22.43 2.98
CA VAL A 147 -9.77 22.67 1.84
C VAL A 147 -9.89 21.63 0.73
N PHE A 148 -10.46 20.44 1.03
CA PHE A 148 -10.77 19.40 0.04
C PHE A 148 -12.25 19.05 0.05
N ASN A 149 -12.82 18.79 -1.12
CA ASN A 149 -14.18 18.27 -1.26
C ASN A 149 -14.15 16.74 -1.35
N PHE A 150 -14.21 16.05 -0.21
CA PHE A 150 -14.23 14.59 -0.16
C PHE A 150 -15.56 13.94 -0.60
N ASP A 151 -16.58 14.71 -0.96
CA ASP A 151 -17.81 14.21 -1.58
C ASP A 151 -17.65 14.03 -3.09
N ASP A 152 -16.58 14.57 -3.65
CA ASP A 152 -16.20 14.32 -5.04
C ASP A 152 -15.79 12.83 -5.22
N PRO A 153 -16.44 12.07 -6.14
CA PRO A 153 -16.20 10.63 -6.32
C PRO A 153 -14.78 10.28 -6.81
N LYS A 154 -13.95 11.26 -7.16
CA LYS A 154 -12.54 11.04 -7.49
C LYS A 154 -11.73 10.57 -6.27
N TRP A 155 -12.13 10.97 -5.04
CA TRP A 155 -11.47 10.54 -3.83
C TRP A 155 -11.84 9.10 -3.46
N PRO A 156 -10.91 8.31 -2.90
CA PRO A 156 -11.24 6.97 -2.39
C PRO A 156 -12.35 7.04 -1.34
N SER A 157 -13.38 6.21 -1.48
CA SER A 157 -14.53 6.21 -0.55
C SER A 157 -14.15 5.95 0.91
N SER A 158 -13.07 5.17 1.13
CA SER A 158 -12.52 4.88 2.45
C SER A 158 -11.65 5.99 3.03
N LEU A 159 -11.34 7.05 2.28
CA LEU A 159 -10.43 8.11 2.74
C LEU A 159 -10.97 8.84 3.97
N ARG A 160 -12.28 9.13 4.00
CA ARG A 160 -12.91 9.80 5.16
C ARG A 160 -12.74 8.98 6.45
N SER A 161 -12.90 7.66 6.38
CA SER A 161 -12.72 6.81 7.56
C SER A 161 -11.25 6.60 7.90
N SER A 162 -10.40 6.43 6.90
CA SER A 162 -8.98 6.16 7.09
C SER A 162 -8.17 7.40 7.48
N GLY A 163 -8.47 8.55 6.88
CA GLY A 163 -7.77 9.83 7.15
C GLY A 163 -8.35 10.63 8.31
N ALA A 164 -9.39 10.11 8.99
CA ALA A 164 -10.11 10.85 10.03
C ALA A 164 -9.68 10.46 11.45
N TYR A 165 -9.80 11.43 12.33
CA TYR A 165 -9.73 11.26 13.77
C TYR A 165 -10.81 12.12 14.44
N LYS A 166 -11.68 11.50 15.28
CA LYS A 166 -12.86 12.17 15.90
C LYS A 166 -13.69 12.96 14.88
N ASP A 167 -14.13 12.28 13.81
CA ASP A 167 -14.99 12.80 12.73
C ASP A 167 -14.41 13.97 11.93
N LYS A 168 -13.11 14.26 12.06
CA LYS A 168 -12.40 15.28 11.29
C LYS A 168 -11.33 14.64 10.44
N VAL A 169 -11.27 14.99 9.18
CA VAL A 169 -10.25 14.49 8.25
C VAL A 169 -8.97 15.32 8.38
N TYR A 170 -7.84 14.66 8.57
CA TYR A 170 -6.52 15.26 8.67
C TYR A 170 -5.56 14.76 7.61
N GLY A 171 -5.69 13.49 7.23
CA GLY A 171 -4.84 12.85 6.25
C GLY A 171 -5.50 12.79 4.88
N VAL A 172 -4.73 13.01 3.83
CA VAL A 172 -5.17 12.92 2.44
C VAL A 172 -4.22 12.05 1.63
N VAL A 173 -4.78 11.23 0.76
CA VAL A 173 -4.06 10.45 -0.23
C VAL A 173 -4.95 10.22 -1.43
N GLU A 174 -4.40 10.36 -2.61
CA GLU A 174 -5.12 10.22 -3.88
C GLU A 174 -5.53 8.78 -4.18
N ASN A 175 -4.76 7.81 -3.67
CA ASN A 175 -5.00 6.39 -3.88
C ASN A 175 -4.56 5.60 -2.66
N ILE A 176 -5.36 4.62 -2.27
CA ILE A 176 -4.98 3.67 -1.23
C ILE A 176 -4.40 2.44 -1.93
N ASP A 177 -3.08 2.38 -2.01
CA ASP A 177 -2.31 1.33 -2.68
C ASP A 177 -1.56 0.41 -1.69
N SER A 178 -1.66 0.70 -0.41
CA SER A 178 -1.05 -0.09 0.66
C SER A 178 -2.00 -1.14 1.20
N GLY A 179 -1.44 -2.24 1.65
CA GLY A 179 -2.18 -3.33 2.28
C GLY A 179 -1.29 -4.53 2.51
N ALA A 180 -1.71 -5.40 3.40
CA ALA A 180 -0.96 -6.56 3.82
C ALA A 180 -1.70 -7.86 3.52
N GLY A 181 -0.98 -8.82 2.95
CA GLY A 181 -1.44 -10.15 2.62
C GLY A 181 -0.39 -11.21 2.97
N MET A 182 -0.30 -12.23 2.15
CA MET A 182 0.61 -13.35 2.32
C MET A 182 1.32 -13.66 1.01
N TYR A 183 2.64 -13.63 1.02
CA TYR A 183 3.44 -14.20 -0.05
C TYR A 183 3.60 -15.70 0.14
N TYR A 184 3.63 -16.44 -0.96
CA TYR A 184 3.94 -17.86 -0.94
C TYR A 184 4.96 -18.23 -2.02
N ASN A 185 5.81 -19.19 -1.71
CA ASN A 185 6.81 -19.72 -2.65
C ASN A 185 6.12 -20.70 -3.60
N ARG A 186 5.85 -20.28 -4.84
CA ARG A 186 5.15 -21.07 -5.86
C ARG A 186 5.99 -22.25 -6.35
N THR A 187 7.31 -22.09 -6.41
CA THR A 187 8.25 -23.19 -6.75
C THR A 187 8.17 -24.30 -5.71
N MET A 188 8.25 -23.95 -4.42
CA MET A 188 8.13 -24.90 -3.33
C MET A 188 6.75 -25.56 -3.28
N LEU A 189 5.69 -24.79 -3.49
CA LEU A 189 4.31 -25.26 -3.54
C LEU A 189 4.14 -26.35 -4.61
N LYS A 190 4.64 -26.10 -5.84
CA LYS A 190 4.63 -27.08 -6.94
C LYS A 190 5.42 -28.34 -6.59
N LYS A 191 6.62 -28.19 -5.99
CA LYS A 191 7.48 -29.30 -5.57
C LYS A 191 6.81 -30.19 -4.52
N LEU A 192 6.02 -29.63 -3.62
CA LEU A 192 5.32 -30.34 -2.56
C LEU A 192 3.95 -30.89 -3.00
N GLY A 193 3.53 -30.64 -4.23
CA GLY A 193 2.22 -31.05 -4.74
C GLY A 193 1.03 -30.44 -3.98
N LEU A 194 1.20 -29.18 -3.53
CA LEU A 194 0.17 -28.43 -2.81
C LEU A 194 -0.73 -27.69 -3.78
N THR A 195 -2.00 -27.50 -3.38
CA THR A 195 -2.97 -26.68 -4.13
C THR A 195 -2.56 -25.21 -4.09
N ASP A 196 -2.67 -24.51 -5.22
CA ASP A 196 -2.41 -23.07 -5.26
C ASP A 196 -3.41 -22.32 -4.37
N PRO A 197 -2.95 -21.39 -3.50
CA PRO A 197 -3.83 -20.59 -2.66
C PRO A 197 -4.92 -19.81 -3.43
N HIS A 198 -4.65 -19.35 -4.66
CA HIS A 198 -5.67 -18.73 -5.51
C HIS A 198 -6.82 -19.68 -5.86
N GLU A 199 -6.56 -20.97 -6.05
CA GLU A 199 -7.62 -21.95 -6.29
C GLU A 199 -8.47 -22.18 -5.04
N LEU A 200 -7.87 -22.07 -3.85
CA LEU A 200 -8.61 -22.14 -2.58
C LEU A 200 -9.43 -20.86 -2.36
N VAL A 201 -8.91 -19.69 -2.73
CA VAL A 201 -9.66 -18.42 -2.70
C VAL A 201 -10.89 -18.49 -3.59
N LYS A 202 -10.77 -18.98 -4.84
CA LYS A 202 -11.88 -19.12 -5.79
C LYS A 202 -13.00 -20.04 -5.26
N LYS A 203 -12.66 -21.01 -4.41
CA LYS A 203 -13.60 -21.95 -3.78
C LYS A 203 -14.09 -21.50 -2.40
N ASP A 204 -13.65 -20.35 -1.91
CA ASP A 204 -13.88 -19.88 -0.53
C ASP A 204 -13.30 -20.82 0.55
N GLU A 205 -12.23 -21.55 0.21
CA GLU A 205 -11.56 -22.55 1.06
C GLU A 205 -10.20 -22.06 1.59
N TRP A 206 -9.75 -20.84 1.23
CA TRP A 206 -8.53 -20.29 1.76
C TRP A 206 -8.72 -19.82 3.20
N ASN A 207 -8.50 -20.73 4.14
CA ASN A 207 -8.72 -20.58 5.57
C ASN A 207 -7.56 -21.13 6.41
N TRP A 208 -7.61 -20.96 7.73
CA TRP A 208 -6.57 -21.40 8.65
C TRP A 208 -6.27 -22.90 8.58
N ASP A 209 -7.26 -23.74 8.32
CA ASP A 209 -7.06 -25.20 8.28
C ASP A 209 -6.21 -25.59 7.07
N HIS A 210 -6.58 -25.17 5.85
CA HIS A 210 -5.78 -25.40 4.67
C HIS A 210 -4.38 -24.78 4.78
N PHE A 211 -4.30 -23.56 5.27
CA PHE A 211 -3.01 -22.88 5.49
C PHE A 211 -2.09 -23.67 6.44
N LYS A 212 -2.63 -24.11 7.58
CA LYS A 212 -1.89 -24.90 8.56
C LYS A 212 -1.42 -26.25 7.99
N GLU A 213 -2.28 -26.95 7.27
CA GLU A 213 -1.95 -28.21 6.60
C GLU A 213 -0.80 -28.05 5.61
N MET A 214 -0.85 -27.00 4.78
CA MET A 214 0.22 -26.67 3.83
C MET A 214 1.52 -26.33 4.56
N ALA A 215 1.46 -25.55 5.63
CA ALA A 215 2.61 -25.19 6.43
C ALA A 215 3.27 -26.41 7.09
N LYS A 216 2.48 -27.37 7.58
CA LYS A 216 2.99 -28.64 8.12
C LYS A 216 3.75 -29.44 7.08
N LYS A 217 3.22 -29.58 5.87
CA LYS A 217 3.88 -30.31 4.77
C LYS A 217 5.18 -29.64 4.33
N ALA A 218 5.23 -28.32 4.43
CA ALA A 218 6.41 -27.55 4.03
C ALA A 218 7.51 -27.48 5.09
N THR A 219 7.19 -27.76 6.35
CA THR A 219 8.18 -27.73 7.44
C THR A 219 8.98 -29.04 7.45
N GLN A 220 10.25 -28.95 7.08
CA GLN A 220 11.07 -30.13 6.85
C GLN A 220 12.52 -29.96 7.34
N ASP A 221 13.06 -31.04 7.91
CA ASP A 221 14.49 -31.30 8.07
C ASP A 221 14.94 -32.02 6.80
N LEU A 222 15.64 -31.33 5.91
CA LEU A 222 16.02 -31.85 4.59
C LEU A 222 17.28 -32.71 4.62
N ASN A 223 18.12 -32.57 5.64
CA ASN A 223 19.39 -33.23 5.75
C ASN A 223 19.44 -34.31 6.85
N GLY A 224 18.40 -34.41 7.70
CA GLY A 224 18.27 -35.41 8.75
C GLY A 224 19.10 -35.14 10.02
N ASP A 225 19.52 -33.89 10.25
CA ASP A 225 20.33 -33.52 11.42
C ASP A 225 19.51 -33.15 12.66
N GLY A 226 18.17 -33.22 12.56
CA GLY A 226 17.23 -32.89 13.62
C GLY A 226 16.88 -31.40 13.71
N LYS A 227 17.33 -30.59 12.75
CA LYS A 227 16.98 -29.16 12.66
C LYS A 227 16.12 -28.91 11.41
N ILE A 228 15.24 -27.95 11.52
CA ILE A 228 14.40 -27.55 10.40
C ILE A 228 15.22 -26.68 9.43
N ASP A 229 15.37 -27.12 8.19
CA ASP A 229 16.03 -26.41 7.09
C ASP A 229 15.05 -25.58 6.28
N GLN A 230 13.79 -26.07 6.15
CA GLN A 230 12.71 -25.48 5.39
C GLN A 230 11.49 -25.28 6.27
N TRP A 231 10.97 -24.07 6.31
CA TRP A 231 9.85 -23.70 7.17
C TRP A 231 8.53 -23.58 6.40
N GLY A 232 7.43 -23.95 7.03
CA GLY A 232 6.09 -23.69 6.51
C GLY A 232 5.79 -22.21 6.50
N ILE A 233 6.14 -21.51 7.58
CA ILE A 233 5.85 -20.10 7.76
C ILE A 233 7.09 -19.40 8.33
N VAL A 234 7.38 -18.23 7.80
CA VAL A 234 8.28 -17.26 8.42
C VAL A 234 7.53 -15.94 8.58
N SER A 235 7.55 -15.38 9.77
CA SER A 235 6.91 -14.07 10.03
C SER A 235 7.40 -13.49 11.34
N TYR A 236 7.43 -12.16 11.42
CA TYR A 236 7.54 -11.47 12.69
C TYR A 236 6.23 -11.67 13.48
N ALA A 237 6.31 -12.31 14.63
CA ALA A 237 5.16 -12.78 15.39
C ALA A 237 4.06 -11.72 15.63
N PRO A 238 4.36 -10.46 16.02
CA PRO A 238 3.35 -9.42 16.16
C PRO A 238 2.59 -9.11 14.87
N ILE A 239 3.26 -9.07 13.72
CA ILE A 239 2.61 -8.84 12.43
C ILE A 239 1.67 -10.01 12.11
N PHE A 240 2.14 -11.25 12.27
CA PHE A 240 1.34 -12.44 12.01
C PHE A 240 0.11 -12.52 12.94
N ALA A 241 0.30 -12.29 14.24
CA ALA A 241 -0.79 -12.30 15.22
C ALA A 241 -1.86 -11.24 14.92
N ARG A 242 -1.46 -10.04 14.48
CA ARG A 242 -2.38 -9.00 14.06
C ARG A 242 -3.23 -9.47 12.87
N GLN A 243 -2.62 -10.02 11.82
CA GLN A 243 -3.35 -10.58 10.68
C GLN A 243 -4.34 -11.66 11.14
N ALA A 244 -3.92 -12.57 12.00
CA ALA A 244 -4.78 -13.63 12.52
C ALA A 244 -5.98 -13.08 13.32
N ILE A 245 -5.77 -12.10 14.22
CA ILE A 245 -6.84 -11.49 15.01
C ILE A 245 -7.96 -10.95 14.09
N TYR A 246 -7.58 -10.12 13.12
CA TYR A 246 -8.56 -9.47 12.24
C TYR A 246 -9.16 -10.42 11.21
N SER A 247 -8.42 -11.43 10.74
CA SER A 247 -8.97 -12.47 9.85
C SER A 247 -10.00 -13.36 10.52
N ASN A 248 -10.12 -13.31 11.86
CA ASN A 248 -11.11 -14.02 12.67
C ASN A 248 -12.21 -13.10 13.23
N ASN A 249 -12.42 -11.92 12.61
CA ASN A 249 -13.35 -10.90 13.13
C ASN A 249 -13.06 -10.51 14.60
N GLY A 250 -11.81 -10.57 15.02
CA GLY A 250 -11.34 -10.02 16.29
C GLY A 250 -10.77 -8.62 16.11
N SER A 251 -10.45 -7.96 17.21
CA SER A 251 -9.79 -6.64 17.22
C SER A 251 -8.84 -6.50 18.41
N ILE A 252 -7.90 -5.56 18.32
CA ILE A 252 -6.97 -5.22 19.42
C ILE A 252 -7.52 -4.03 20.21
N VAL A 253 -7.95 -3.01 19.49
CA VAL A 253 -8.65 -1.83 20.00
C VAL A 253 -9.76 -1.51 19.02
N GLU A 254 -10.94 -1.23 19.53
CA GLU A 254 -12.15 -0.97 18.75
C GLU A 254 -12.97 0.16 19.37
N THR A 255 -13.71 0.88 18.53
CA THR A 255 -14.70 1.87 19.03
C THR A 255 -15.96 1.14 19.49
N LYS A 256 -16.30 1.27 20.78
CA LYS A 256 -17.54 0.78 21.41
C LYS A 256 -18.18 1.93 22.17
N ASP A 257 -19.46 2.20 21.90
CA ASP A 257 -20.21 3.28 22.53
C ASP A 257 -19.43 4.61 22.50
N ASP A 258 -18.93 4.98 21.30
CA ASP A 258 -18.14 6.20 21.05
C ASP A 258 -16.80 6.28 21.82
N LYS A 259 -16.32 5.17 22.40
CA LYS A 259 -15.05 5.09 23.11
C LYS A 259 -14.13 4.03 22.52
N LEU A 260 -12.87 4.37 22.42
CA LEU A 260 -11.86 3.36 22.12
C LEU A 260 -11.70 2.42 23.31
N THR A 261 -11.83 1.13 23.03
CA THR A 261 -11.84 0.05 24.04
C THR A 261 -10.85 -1.01 23.66
N PHE A 262 -10.08 -1.50 24.63
CA PHE A 262 -9.19 -2.65 24.46
C PHE A 262 -10.02 -3.94 24.34
N THR A 263 -9.91 -4.64 23.21
CA THR A 263 -10.75 -5.79 22.84
C THR A 263 -9.98 -7.09 22.59
N MET A 264 -8.66 -7.07 22.71
CA MET A 264 -7.80 -8.24 22.44
C MET A 264 -8.13 -9.46 23.33
N GLY A 265 -8.79 -9.26 24.46
CA GLY A 265 -9.28 -10.31 25.35
C GLY A 265 -10.63 -10.91 24.97
N GLU A 266 -11.29 -10.45 23.90
CA GLU A 266 -12.57 -10.97 23.46
C GLU A 266 -12.45 -12.31 22.72
N PRO A 267 -13.52 -13.10 22.64
CA PRO A 267 -13.46 -14.50 22.17
C PRO A 267 -12.77 -14.69 20.82
N ASN A 268 -13.10 -13.87 19.81
CA ASN A 268 -12.55 -14.02 18.46
C ASN A 268 -11.06 -13.67 18.39
N ALA A 269 -10.62 -12.64 19.11
CA ALA A 269 -9.21 -12.29 19.22
C ALA A 269 -8.43 -13.36 19.99
N MET A 270 -8.98 -13.87 21.11
CA MET A 270 -8.36 -14.93 21.88
C MET A 270 -8.25 -16.25 21.11
N GLU A 271 -9.25 -16.61 20.30
CA GLU A 271 -9.19 -17.77 19.41
C GLU A 271 -8.03 -17.63 18.41
N ALA A 272 -7.87 -16.44 17.84
CA ALA A 272 -6.75 -16.15 16.94
C ALA A 272 -5.37 -16.22 17.64
N LEU A 273 -5.26 -15.72 18.85
CA LEU A 273 -4.01 -15.80 19.61
C LEU A 273 -3.63 -17.24 19.99
N ARG A 274 -4.63 -18.09 20.29
CA ARG A 274 -4.40 -19.54 20.49
C ARG A 274 -3.94 -20.20 19.20
N PHE A 275 -4.57 -19.89 18.07
CA PHE A 275 -4.12 -20.38 16.77
C PHE A 275 -2.66 -20.02 16.50
N VAL A 276 -2.27 -18.76 16.74
CA VAL A 276 -0.88 -18.31 16.60
C VAL A 276 0.04 -19.08 17.55
N TYR A 277 -0.35 -19.22 18.83
CA TYR A 277 0.42 -19.97 19.82
C TYR A 277 0.63 -21.43 19.39
N ASP A 278 -0.42 -22.10 18.89
CA ASP A 278 -0.32 -23.47 18.43
C ASP A 278 0.63 -23.63 17.24
N LEU A 279 0.64 -22.73 16.30
CA LEU A 279 1.58 -22.75 15.17
C LEU A 279 3.04 -22.63 15.62
N PHE A 280 3.32 -21.88 16.68
CA PHE A 280 4.69 -21.73 17.26
C PHE A 280 5.07 -22.88 18.21
N ALA A 281 4.18 -23.22 19.14
CA ALA A 281 4.51 -24.07 20.27
C ALA A 281 4.16 -25.55 20.04
N THR A 282 3.00 -25.83 19.44
CA THR A 282 2.45 -27.18 19.26
C THR A 282 2.86 -27.75 17.91
N ASP A 283 2.47 -27.08 16.84
CA ASP A 283 2.72 -27.51 15.45
C ASP A 283 4.15 -27.24 14.99
N LYS A 284 4.79 -26.21 15.56
CA LYS A 284 6.18 -25.80 15.27
C LYS A 284 6.45 -25.59 13.79
N VAL A 285 5.49 -24.97 13.11
CA VAL A 285 5.56 -24.70 11.65
C VAL A 285 6.00 -23.27 11.32
N ILE A 286 6.02 -22.39 12.33
CA ILE A 286 6.57 -21.03 12.20
C ILE A 286 7.99 -21.00 12.74
N MET A 287 8.90 -20.39 11.97
CA MET A 287 10.28 -20.15 12.42
C MET A 287 10.28 -19.30 13.70
N PRO A 288 10.94 -19.76 14.79
CA PRO A 288 11.00 -19.00 16.04
C PRO A 288 11.68 -17.64 15.87
N ASN A 289 11.05 -16.59 16.37
CA ASN A 289 11.65 -15.26 16.46
C ASN A 289 12.72 -15.21 17.56
N LYS A 290 13.94 -14.79 17.22
CA LYS A 290 15.10 -14.81 18.13
C LYS A 290 15.13 -13.61 19.07
N ASN A 291 14.97 -12.43 18.51
CA ASN A 291 15.19 -11.15 19.21
C ASN A 291 13.91 -10.57 19.80
N GLY A 292 12.76 -10.79 19.17
CA GLY A 292 11.48 -10.13 19.48
C GLY A 292 11.45 -8.68 19.05
N SER A 293 12.13 -8.36 17.96
CA SER A 293 12.28 -7.01 17.42
C SER A 293 12.19 -7.01 15.89
N MET A 294 12.27 -5.83 15.27
CA MET A 294 12.27 -5.70 13.81
C MET A 294 13.41 -6.44 13.11
N ALA A 295 14.50 -6.79 13.80
CA ALA A 295 15.52 -7.68 13.23
C ALA A 295 14.97 -9.08 12.89
N ASP A 296 13.97 -9.56 13.64
CA ASP A 296 13.29 -10.82 13.27
C ASP A 296 12.43 -10.67 12.01
N TYR A 297 11.88 -9.48 11.75
CA TYR A 297 11.19 -9.22 10.49
C TYR A 297 12.16 -9.33 9.30
N GLU A 298 13.32 -8.69 9.37
CA GLU A 298 14.35 -8.75 8.34
C GLU A 298 14.84 -10.18 8.11
N ASP A 299 15.07 -10.94 9.19
CA ASP A 299 15.45 -12.36 9.11
C ASP A 299 14.38 -13.21 8.40
N THR A 300 13.09 -12.97 8.67
CA THR A 300 11.98 -13.71 8.03
C THR A 300 11.85 -13.39 6.55
N GLN A 301 12.02 -12.12 6.16
CA GLN A 301 12.05 -11.73 4.75
C GLN A 301 13.23 -12.39 4.01
N ALA A 302 14.42 -12.40 4.60
CA ALA A 302 15.60 -13.05 4.02
C ALA A 302 15.41 -14.56 3.88
N MET A 303 14.78 -15.23 4.85
CA MET A 303 14.47 -16.66 4.78
C MET A 303 13.54 -17.00 3.62
N PHE A 304 12.49 -16.20 3.43
CA PHE A 304 11.57 -16.37 2.30
C PHE A 304 12.26 -16.10 0.97
N ASN A 305 12.96 -14.97 0.84
CA ASN A 305 13.62 -14.56 -0.40
C ASN A 305 14.73 -15.55 -0.84
N THR A 306 15.28 -16.36 0.07
CA THR A 306 16.25 -17.42 -0.22
C THR A 306 15.62 -18.79 -0.46
N GLY A 307 14.27 -18.87 -0.62
CA GLY A 307 13.55 -20.11 -0.96
C GLY A 307 13.45 -21.12 0.20
N ARG A 308 13.64 -20.68 1.46
CA ARG A 308 13.62 -21.57 2.63
C ARG A 308 12.32 -21.53 3.42
N ALA A 309 11.29 -20.91 2.89
CA ALA A 309 9.96 -20.88 3.52
C ALA A 309 8.85 -20.91 2.47
N LEU A 310 7.72 -21.56 2.82
CA LEU A 310 6.55 -21.59 1.97
C LEU A 310 5.77 -20.28 2.04
N PHE A 311 5.53 -19.74 3.25
CA PHE A 311 4.73 -18.55 3.46
C PHE A 311 5.47 -17.47 4.25
N VAL A 312 5.22 -16.20 3.89
CA VAL A 312 5.60 -15.02 4.67
C VAL A 312 4.48 -13.98 4.60
N THR A 313 4.15 -13.37 5.76
CA THR A 313 3.28 -12.17 5.75
C THR A 313 4.03 -11.00 5.17
N GLY A 314 3.37 -10.17 4.37
CA GLY A 314 4.00 -9.00 3.79
C GLY A 314 3.03 -8.02 3.16
N GLU A 315 3.50 -6.80 3.00
CA GLU A 315 2.77 -5.72 2.35
C GLU A 315 3.01 -5.72 0.83
N ILE A 316 2.11 -5.09 0.05
CA ILE A 316 2.17 -5.05 -1.41
C ILE A 316 3.52 -4.54 -1.91
N TRP A 317 4.05 -3.47 -1.31
CA TRP A 317 5.33 -2.85 -1.71
C TRP A 317 6.54 -3.78 -1.59
N GLU A 318 6.47 -4.80 -0.75
CA GLU A 318 7.58 -5.74 -0.57
C GLU A 318 7.86 -6.62 -1.80
N ALA A 319 6.91 -6.68 -2.76
CA ALA A 319 7.10 -7.37 -4.03
C ALA A 319 8.32 -6.84 -4.81
N TRP A 320 8.64 -5.54 -4.68
CA TRP A 320 9.82 -4.95 -5.30
C TRP A 320 11.13 -5.60 -4.84
N GLY A 321 11.23 -5.96 -3.56
CA GLY A 321 12.38 -6.66 -3.00
C GLY A 321 12.48 -8.15 -3.39
N ARG A 322 11.43 -8.70 -4.05
CA ARG A 322 11.36 -10.11 -4.46
C ARG A 322 11.59 -10.33 -5.94
N LYS A 323 11.77 -9.28 -6.75
CA LYS A 323 12.03 -9.40 -8.20
C LYS A 323 13.25 -10.28 -8.54
N GLU A 324 14.24 -10.27 -7.68
CA GLU A 324 15.49 -11.02 -7.87
C GLU A 324 15.47 -12.42 -7.20
N MET A 325 14.31 -12.87 -6.67
CA MET A 325 14.18 -14.21 -6.14
C MET A 325 14.41 -15.24 -7.25
N ALA A 326 15.17 -16.30 -6.92
CA ALA A 326 15.37 -17.43 -7.82
C ALA A 326 14.10 -18.28 -7.99
N ASP A 327 13.29 -18.37 -6.93
CA ASP A 327 12.01 -19.07 -6.91
C ASP A 327 10.87 -18.16 -7.37
N GLU A 328 9.89 -18.74 -8.04
CA GLU A 328 8.62 -18.07 -8.31
C GLU A 328 7.85 -17.86 -7.01
N PHE A 329 7.25 -16.68 -6.84
CA PHE A 329 6.37 -16.38 -5.71
C PHE A 329 4.96 -16.03 -6.18
N GLY A 330 4.00 -16.10 -5.26
CA GLY A 330 2.65 -15.60 -5.44
C GLY A 330 2.25 -14.71 -4.27
N TYR A 331 1.15 -13.97 -4.43
CA TYR A 331 0.61 -13.08 -3.42
C TYR A 331 -0.88 -13.29 -3.27
N VAL A 332 -1.34 -13.52 -2.05
CA VAL A 332 -2.72 -13.86 -1.74
C VAL A 332 -3.17 -13.17 -0.44
N TYR A 333 -4.45 -13.13 -0.18
CA TYR A 333 -4.99 -12.68 1.11
C TYR A 333 -4.43 -13.49 2.28
N PHE A 334 -4.39 -12.90 3.47
CA PHE A 334 -4.22 -13.69 4.69
C PHE A 334 -5.42 -14.64 4.85
N PRO A 335 -5.22 -15.92 5.23
CA PRO A 335 -6.30 -16.91 5.29
C PRO A 335 -7.36 -16.56 6.34
N LYS A 336 -8.63 -16.84 6.04
CA LYS A 336 -9.74 -16.57 6.96
C LYS A 336 -9.69 -17.48 8.19
N GLY A 337 -9.93 -16.90 9.36
CA GLY A 337 -10.22 -17.64 10.56
C GLY A 337 -11.64 -18.21 10.56
N PRO A 338 -11.97 -19.11 11.51
CA PRO A 338 -13.29 -19.75 11.59
C PRO A 338 -14.47 -18.78 11.81
N LYS A 339 -14.20 -17.57 12.28
CA LYS A 339 -15.20 -16.50 12.45
C LYS A 339 -15.09 -15.42 11.36
N GLY A 340 -14.11 -15.53 10.48
CA GLY A 340 -13.90 -14.58 9.38
C GLY A 340 -14.99 -14.68 8.32
N THR A 341 -15.64 -13.56 8.03
CA THR A 341 -16.69 -13.46 7.00
C THR A 341 -16.14 -13.01 5.65
N ASP A 342 -15.02 -12.31 5.66
CA ASP A 342 -14.32 -11.82 4.46
C ASP A 342 -12.82 -11.84 4.70
N TYR A 343 -12.03 -11.64 3.65
CA TYR A 343 -10.61 -11.37 3.75
C TYR A 343 -10.39 -9.96 4.29
N THR A 344 -9.36 -9.79 5.10
CA THR A 344 -9.03 -8.51 5.76
C THR A 344 -7.57 -8.16 5.58
N SER A 345 -7.28 -6.87 5.61
CA SER A 345 -5.93 -6.32 5.53
C SER A 345 -5.71 -5.34 6.69
N PRO A 346 -5.41 -5.82 7.91
CA PRO A 346 -5.09 -4.95 9.03
C PRO A 346 -3.70 -4.34 8.81
N ASN A 347 -3.68 -3.13 8.26
CA ASN A 347 -2.45 -2.44 7.90
C ASN A 347 -2.30 -1.14 8.70
N PRO A 348 -1.32 -1.03 9.63
CA PRO A 348 -0.99 0.22 10.30
C PRO A 348 -0.18 1.14 9.39
N GLY A 349 0.40 0.58 8.32
CA GLY A 349 1.36 1.24 7.45
C GLY A 349 0.77 2.21 6.44
N MET A 350 -0.56 2.43 6.40
CA MET A 350 -1.14 3.39 5.47
C MET A 350 -0.51 4.76 5.65
N ALA A 351 0.19 5.21 4.59
CA ALA A 351 0.80 6.52 4.54
C ALA A 351 -0.16 7.54 3.94
N MET A 352 -0.18 8.72 4.53
CA MET A 352 -1.00 9.85 4.07
C MET A 352 -0.21 11.15 4.16
N TRP A 353 -0.61 12.11 3.36
CA TRP A 353 -0.16 13.48 3.47
C TRP A 353 -0.93 14.20 4.55
N PHE A 354 -0.22 14.83 5.47
CA PHE A 354 -0.76 15.65 6.55
C PHE A 354 -0.29 17.09 6.40
N MET A 355 -1.18 18.03 6.63
CA MET A 355 -0.85 19.45 6.68
C MET A 355 -0.59 19.88 8.12
N PRO A 356 0.62 20.41 8.45
CA PRO A 356 0.87 21.07 9.73
C PRO A 356 -0.13 22.20 10.00
N ALA A 357 -0.48 22.44 11.28
CA ALA A 357 -1.51 23.41 11.68
C ALA A 357 -1.17 24.85 11.25
N ASN A 358 0.10 25.19 11.13
CA ASN A 358 0.60 26.53 10.83
C ASN A 358 0.92 26.77 9.33
N VAL A 359 0.45 25.90 8.42
CA VAL A 359 0.60 26.09 6.97
C VAL A 359 -0.17 27.33 6.52
N LYS A 360 0.53 28.21 5.81
CA LYS A 360 -0.04 29.42 5.17
C LYS A 360 -0.59 29.07 3.79
N LYS A 361 -1.60 29.82 3.31
CA LYS A 361 -2.25 29.64 2.00
C LYS A 361 -2.69 28.18 1.80
N ALA A 362 -3.34 27.58 2.82
CA ALA A 362 -3.66 26.17 2.83
C ALA A 362 -4.65 25.77 1.72
N LYS A 363 -5.60 26.66 1.36
CA LYS A 363 -6.56 26.41 0.29
C LYS A 363 -5.89 26.38 -1.08
N GLU A 364 -5.03 27.34 -1.34
CA GLU A 364 -4.26 27.44 -2.57
C GLU A 364 -3.35 26.20 -2.74
N LYS A 365 -2.65 25.81 -1.67
CA LYS A 365 -1.76 24.66 -1.68
C LYS A 365 -2.51 23.32 -1.80
N ALA A 366 -3.69 23.21 -1.19
CA ALA A 366 -4.57 22.05 -1.37
C ALA A 366 -5.06 21.93 -2.82
N GLN A 367 -5.44 23.05 -3.46
CA GLN A 367 -5.82 23.06 -4.86
C GLN A 367 -4.66 22.64 -5.78
N ILE A 368 -3.44 23.12 -5.48
CA ILE A 368 -2.24 22.73 -6.22
C ILE A 368 -1.96 21.23 -6.06
N TYR A 369 -2.08 20.69 -4.85
CA TYR A 369 -1.96 19.25 -4.61
C TYR A 369 -2.98 18.46 -5.44
N GLU A 370 -4.25 18.88 -5.40
CA GLU A 370 -5.35 18.21 -6.09
C GLU A 370 -5.18 18.24 -7.62
N ASP A 371 -4.76 19.37 -8.17
CA ASP A 371 -4.50 19.55 -9.61
C ASP A 371 -3.24 18.81 -10.07
N TRP A 372 -2.30 18.52 -9.18
CA TRP A 372 -1.11 17.73 -9.51
C TRP A 372 -1.42 16.25 -9.71
N ILE A 373 -2.50 15.75 -9.09
CA ILE A 373 -2.89 14.34 -9.20
C ILE A 373 -3.42 14.04 -10.60
N LEU A 374 -2.97 12.93 -11.16
CA LEU A 374 -3.45 12.39 -12.44
C LEU A 374 -4.64 11.45 -12.18
N TRP A 375 -5.79 12.02 -11.82
CA TRP A 375 -6.97 11.29 -11.36
C TRP A 375 -7.44 10.20 -12.31
N ASP A 376 -7.40 10.46 -13.61
CA ASP A 376 -7.80 9.55 -14.69
C ASP A 376 -6.85 8.37 -14.90
N LYS A 377 -5.62 8.47 -14.37
CA LYS A 377 -4.56 7.47 -14.54
C LYS A 377 -4.23 6.67 -13.29
N LEU A 378 -4.75 7.05 -12.11
CA LEU A 378 -4.34 6.46 -10.83
C LEU A 378 -4.46 4.95 -10.81
N LYS A 379 -5.61 4.41 -11.25
CA LYS A 379 -5.88 2.97 -11.24
C LYS A 379 -5.01 2.22 -12.23
N ASP A 380 -4.83 2.79 -13.42
CA ASP A 380 -4.02 2.16 -14.47
C ASP A 380 -2.54 2.19 -14.10
N ASN A 381 -2.05 3.30 -13.55
CA ASN A 381 -0.68 3.42 -13.04
C ASN A 381 -0.41 2.44 -11.88
N GLN A 382 -1.38 2.25 -10.97
CA GLN A 382 -1.27 1.27 -9.90
C GLN A 382 -1.21 -0.16 -10.45
N ARG A 383 -2.08 -0.49 -11.42
CA ARG A 383 -2.06 -1.80 -12.07
C ARG A 383 -0.75 -2.04 -12.81
N GLU A 384 -0.27 -1.09 -13.62
CA GLU A 384 1.03 -1.17 -14.31
C GLU A 384 2.18 -1.40 -13.33
N SER A 385 2.18 -0.67 -12.20
CA SER A 385 3.15 -0.87 -11.11
C SER A 385 3.13 -2.29 -10.56
N ASN A 386 1.94 -2.81 -10.26
CA ASN A 386 1.78 -4.18 -9.74
C ASN A 386 2.19 -5.22 -10.79
N GLU A 387 1.79 -5.07 -12.07
CA GLU A 387 2.18 -5.95 -13.17
C GLU A 387 3.70 -5.99 -13.39
N SER A 388 4.41 -4.93 -13.02
CA SER A 388 5.88 -4.90 -13.13
C SER A 388 6.60 -5.75 -12.08
N VAL A 389 5.93 -6.18 -11.01
CA VAL A 389 6.54 -6.89 -9.88
C VAL A 389 5.88 -8.24 -9.56
N PHE A 390 4.57 -8.38 -9.73
CA PHE A 390 3.87 -9.65 -9.52
C PHE A 390 3.93 -10.54 -10.76
N GLN A 391 3.87 -11.84 -10.56
CA GLN A 391 4.20 -12.81 -11.60
C GLN A 391 3.00 -13.36 -12.37
N THR A 392 1.78 -13.23 -11.81
CA THR A 392 0.55 -13.68 -12.47
C THR A 392 -0.56 -12.64 -12.38
N PRO A 393 -1.55 -12.68 -13.30
CA PRO A 393 -2.71 -11.79 -13.23
C PRO A 393 -3.48 -11.92 -11.90
N GLU A 394 -3.57 -13.12 -11.35
CA GLU A 394 -4.24 -13.37 -10.06
C GLU A 394 -3.53 -12.66 -8.90
N ASP A 395 -2.19 -12.66 -8.90
CA ASP A 395 -1.40 -11.92 -7.89
C ASP A 395 -1.67 -10.42 -7.99
N VAL A 396 -1.72 -9.89 -9.23
CA VAL A 396 -2.04 -8.48 -9.51
C VAL A 396 -3.46 -8.14 -9.04
N ASP A 397 -4.44 -8.98 -9.35
CA ASP A 397 -5.83 -8.74 -8.95
C ASP A 397 -5.99 -8.74 -7.43
N VAL A 398 -5.30 -9.63 -6.72
CA VAL A 398 -5.24 -9.61 -5.25
C VAL A 398 -4.56 -8.33 -4.74
N ALA A 399 -3.44 -7.92 -5.32
CA ALA A 399 -2.76 -6.69 -4.93
C ALA A 399 -3.61 -5.43 -5.17
N MET A 400 -4.47 -5.44 -6.20
CA MET A 400 -5.44 -4.36 -6.47
C MET A 400 -6.64 -4.39 -5.53
N ASP A 401 -7.04 -5.57 -5.02
CA ASP A 401 -8.21 -5.71 -4.13
C ASP A 401 -7.85 -5.52 -2.64
N ILE A 402 -6.68 -5.96 -2.19
CA ILE A 402 -6.25 -5.88 -0.78
C ILE A 402 -6.44 -4.48 -0.15
N PRO A 403 -6.15 -3.36 -0.84
CA PRO A 403 -6.40 -2.03 -0.27
C PRO A 403 -7.87 -1.75 0.07
N THR A 404 -8.81 -2.40 -0.62
CA THR A 404 -10.25 -2.29 -0.34
C THR A 404 -10.65 -3.03 0.95
N LYS A 405 -9.80 -3.95 1.43
CA LYS A 405 -9.96 -4.75 2.65
C LYS A 405 -9.26 -4.15 3.86
N ASN A 406 -8.67 -2.95 3.72
CA ASN A 406 -7.92 -2.33 4.79
C ASN A 406 -8.79 -2.04 6.01
N ILE A 407 -8.22 -2.34 7.18
CA ILE A 407 -8.79 -2.02 8.49
C ILE A 407 -7.89 -0.99 9.15
N THR A 408 -8.50 0.11 9.59
CA THR A 408 -7.79 1.15 10.35
C THR A 408 -7.39 0.63 11.73
N LEU A 409 -6.13 0.78 12.08
CA LEU A 409 -5.56 0.33 13.34
C LEU A 409 -5.16 1.55 14.19
N TYR A 410 -5.63 1.60 15.42
CA TYR A 410 -5.33 2.70 16.34
C TYR A 410 -4.29 2.36 17.39
N HIS A 411 -4.12 1.09 17.76
CA HIS A 411 -3.32 0.67 18.91
C HIS A 411 -1.84 1.07 18.82
N ASP A 412 -1.25 1.08 17.63
CA ASP A 412 0.15 1.47 17.41
C ASP A 412 0.40 2.97 17.67
N GLY A 413 -0.65 3.81 17.55
CA GLY A 413 -0.58 5.26 17.76
C GLY A 413 -0.98 5.73 19.16
N ILE A 414 -1.41 4.84 20.05
CA ILE A 414 -1.93 5.21 21.38
C ILE A 414 -0.88 4.94 22.47
N GLY A 415 -0.01 5.91 22.71
CA GLY A 415 1.01 5.79 23.75
C GLY A 415 1.82 4.48 23.62
N ASP A 416 1.94 3.74 24.74
CA ASP A 416 2.67 2.48 24.75
C ASP A 416 1.81 1.23 24.42
N VAL A 417 0.55 1.39 23.95
CA VAL A 417 -0.34 0.25 23.69
C VAL A 417 0.24 -0.68 22.60
N GLY A 418 0.77 -0.12 21.51
CA GLY A 418 1.43 -0.91 20.47
C GLY A 418 2.66 -1.66 20.95
N LYS A 419 3.47 -1.02 21.81
CA LYS A 419 4.62 -1.68 22.45
C LYS A 419 4.17 -2.82 23.34
N MET A 420 3.16 -2.62 24.18
CA MET A 420 2.60 -3.66 25.05
C MET A 420 2.03 -4.83 24.25
N TYR A 421 1.37 -4.55 23.11
CA TYR A 421 0.92 -5.56 22.18
C TYR A 421 2.08 -6.42 21.69
N ASN A 422 3.13 -5.80 21.16
CA ASN A 422 4.31 -6.51 20.66
C ASN A 422 4.96 -7.37 21.76
N GLU A 423 5.13 -6.83 22.97
CA GLU A 423 5.70 -7.55 24.12
C GLU A 423 4.83 -8.76 24.52
N ALA A 424 3.51 -8.63 24.52
CA ALA A 424 2.60 -9.72 24.85
C ALA A 424 2.70 -10.86 23.82
N ILE A 425 2.70 -10.54 22.51
CA ILE A 425 2.84 -11.54 21.45
C ILE A 425 4.18 -12.25 21.54
N VAL A 426 5.28 -11.51 21.70
CA VAL A 426 6.63 -12.07 21.83
C VAL A 426 6.75 -12.95 23.08
N SER A 427 6.09 -12.59 24.18
CA SER A 427 6.13 -13.35 25.42
C SER A 427 5.55 -14.77 25.26
N PHE A 428 4.34 -14.89 24.69
CA PHE A 428 3.74 -16.21 24.56
C PHE A 428 4.34 -17.04 23.41
N THR A 429 4.76 -16.40 22.31
CA THR A 429 5.43 -17.13 21.21
C THR A 429 6.81 -17.67 21.58
N LYS A 430 7.43 -17.09 22.61
CA LYS A 430 8.67 -17.60 23.25
C LYS A 430 8.39 -18.56 24.42
N GLY A 431 7.15 -18.92 24.69
CA GLY A 431 6.76 -19.83 25.77
C GLY A 431 6.93 -19.28 27.17
N LYS A 432 7.03 -17.95 27.35
CA LYS A 432 7.13 -17.31 28.69
C LYS A 432 5.78 -17.14 29.36
N ASP A 433 4.72 -16.99 28.55
CA ASP A 433 3.33 -16.84 28.97
C ASP A 433 2.43 -17.75 28.14
N THR A 434 1.16 -17.88 28.54
CA THR A 434 0.07 -18.29 27.65
C THR A 434 -0.55 -17.06 27.01
N PRO A 435 -1.28 -17.19 25.89
CA PRO A 435 -2.02 -16.07 25.31
C PRO A 435 -2.91 -15.35 26.33
N GLU A 436 -3.64 -16.12 27.15
CA GLU A 436 -4.54 -15.58 28.18
C GLU A 436 -3.78 -14.78 29.23
N SER A 437 -2.65 -15.30 29.72
CA SER A 437 -1.81 -14.61 30.72
C SER A 437 -1.23 -13.33 30.16
N ALA A 438 -0.73 -13.36 28.93
CA ALA A 438 -0.15 -12.19 28.26
C ALA A 438 -1.19 -11.07 28.06
N VAL A 439 -2.38 -11.43 27.58
CA VAL A 439 -3.48 -10.47 27.36
C VAL A 439 -4.00 -9.90 28.68
N GLU A 440 -4.18 -10.72 29.71
CA GLU A 440 -4.67 -10.24 31.01
C GLU A 440 -3.71 -9.24 31.66
N LYS A 441 -2.39 -9.45 31.53
CA LYS A 441 -1.37 -8.52 32.02
C LYS A 441 -1.45 -7.14 31.37
N MET A 442 -1.82 -7.06 30.09
CA MET A 442 -1.89 -5.79 29.38
C MET A 442 -3.27 -5.12 29.43
N LYS A 443 -4.34 -5.86 29.69
CA LYS A 443 -5.73 -5.39 29.59
C LYS A 443 -5.99 -4.07 30.34
N LYS A 444 -5.76 -4.04 31.66
CA LYS A 444 -5.98 -2.85 32.47
C LYS A 444 -4.99 -1.71 32.18
N PRO A 445 -3.66 -1.96 32.04
CA PRO A 445 -2.72 -0.92 31.62
C PRO A 445 -3.03 -0.32 30.26
N ALA A 446 -3.35 -1.13 29.25
CA ALA A 446 -3.69 -0.64 27.91
C ALA A 446 -4.94 0.23 27.94
N GLN A 447 -6.03 -0.21 28.63
CA GLN A 447 -7.25 0.58 28.74
C GLN A 447 -6.98 1.91 29.46
N ASN A 448 -6.18 1.94 30.54
CA ASN A 448 -5.82 3.18 31.22
C ASN A 448 -5.11 4.17 30.30
N ILE A 449 -4.20 3.68 29.42
CA ILE A 449 -3.52 4.54 28.44
C ILE A 449 -4.52 5.05 27.42
N ILE A 450 -5.38 4.20 26.87
CA ILE A 450 -6.46 4.59 25.94
C ILE A 450 -7.34 5.68 26.56
N ASP A 451 -7.78 5.47 27.80
CA ASP A 451 -8.63 6.45 28.51
C ASP A 451 -7.92 7.78 28.72
N SER A 452 -6.64 7.76 29.06
CA SER A 452 -5.87 8.98 29.34
C SER A 452 -5.52 9.78 28.08
N VAL A 453 -5.37 9.11 26.92
CA VAL A 453 -4.92 9.76 25.68
C VAL A 453 -6.10 10.14 24.79
N VAL A 454 -7.16 9.33 24.74
CA VAL A 454 -8.20 9.44 23.70
C VAL A 454 -9.59 9.68 24.30
N ASN A 455 -9.93 9.03 25.41
CA ASN A 455 -11.27 9.09 26.00
C ASN A 455 -11.43 10.21 27.02
N THR A 456 -10.43 11.07 27.23
CA THR A 456 -10.58 12.29 28.06
C THR A 456 -11.51 13.28 27.38
N LYS A 457 -12.50 13.76 28.15
CA LYS A 457 -13.49 14.77 27.73
C LYS A 457 -12.85 16.14 27.63
#